data_bcbcd40e653023e9a682193aaf064e3c
#
_entry.id   bcbcd40e653023e9a682193aaf064e3c
#
_cell.length_a   1.000
_cell.length_b   1.000
_cell.length_c   1.000
_cell.angle_alpha   90.00
_cell.angle_beta   90.00
_cell.angle_gamma   90.00
#
_symmetry.space_group_name_H-M   'P 1'
#
loop_
_entity.id
_entity.type
_entity.pdbx_description
1 polymer ?
#
loop_
_entity_poly.entity_id
_entity_poly.type
_entity_poly.pdbx_seq_one_letter_code
_entity_poly.pdbx_strand_id
1 'polypeptide(L)'
;MAWETARRAVDLAASCGEPFLLQFSGGEPLLALPLLARIAAYVHDHRIEARMAVQTNGTLLTEEAVNILCDSNIGIGVSLDGRPALHDRQRQYSDGRGSAADVAAGIERLARRGVGIGLTCVVTAENVHRLTDVVDMAYYFGNVHRLGFDLLRAQGRGTNAALPRESDMAAAMREVFARRDALYRLTGRRLAISQEEQARSLAHRCGGGFSHCHAMNGEGVHVDADGGIYACSSFVGDERFFLGAVIQGVNLRRQQEVSAKMQRSMDFCRRCPDFAACGGGCFARWLGMEKEEPCAAECALKRAAVSAVFGKEGYCAE
;
A
#
# COMPACT_ATOMS: atom_id res chain seq x y z
N MET A 1 15.41 5.50 12.98
CA MET A 1 15.35 4.28 13.82
C MET A 1 16.77 3.82 14.14
N ALA A 2 17.05 3.53 15.41
CA ALA A 2 18.33 2.92 15.81
C ALA A 2 18.34 1.43 15.48
N TRP A 3 19.55 0.85 15.33
CA TRP A 3 19.70 -0.58 15.06
C TRP A 3 19.03 -1.47 16.11
N GLU A 4 19.23 -1.16 17.37
CA GLU A 4 18.66 -1.97 18.46
C GLU A 4 17.12 -1.98 18.44
N THR A 5 16.49 -0.84 18.10
CA THR A 5 15.05 -0.75 17.91
C THR A 5 14.60 -1.64 16.74
N ALA A 6 15.29 -1.54 15.60
CA ALA A 6 14.98 -2.33 14.41
C ALA A 6 15.13 -3.84 14.69
N ARG A 7 16.22 -4.27 15.31
CA ARG A 7 16.46 -5.65 15.69
C ARG A 7 15.34 -6.19 16.59
N ARG A 8 14.99 -5.45 17.65
CA ARG A 8 13.90 -5.84 18.56
C ARG A 8 12.56 -5.95 17.85
N ALA A 9 12.28 -5.07 16.88
CA ALA A 9 11.05 -5.16 16.09
C ALA A 9 10.99 -6.44 15.24
N VAL A 10 12.12 -6.84 14.65
CA VAL A 10 12.24 -8.12 13.91
C VAL A 10 12.09 -9.31 14.84
N ASP A 11 12.80 -9.30 15.97
CA ASP A 11 12.73 -10.38 16.98
C ASP A 11 11.30 -10.55 17.52
N LEU A 12 10.60 -9.42 17.77
CA LEU A 12 9.22 -9.43 18.22
C LEU A 12 8.29 -10.07 17.18
N ALA A 13 8.45 -9.73 15.90
CA ALA A 13 7.65 -10.35 14.85
C ALA A 13 7.96 -11.84 14.68
N ALA A 14 9.25 -12.22 14.73
CA ALA A 14 9.69 -13.60 14.65
C ALA A 14 9.22 -14.46 15.83
N SER A 15 9.04 -13.87 17.02
CA SER A 15 8.55 -14.56 18.21
C SER A 15 7.12 -15.10 18.07
N CYS A 16 6.36 -14.68 17.07
CA CYS A 16 5.03 -15.21 16.76
C CYS A 16 5.08 -16.63 16.15
N GLY A 17 6.24 -17.08 15.67
CA GLY A 17 6.44 -18.43 15.11
C GLY A 17 5.82 -18.65 13.72
N GLU A 18 5.32 -17.61 13.07
CA GLU A 18 4.68 -17.67 11.75
C GLU A 18 5.45 -16.81 10.75
N PRO A 19 5.51 -17.20 9.46
CA PRO A 19 6.06 -16.35 8.41
C PRO A 19 5.36 -15.00 8.33
N PHE A 20 6.13 -13.92 8.20
CA PHE A 20 5.56 -12.57 8.17
C PHE A 20 6.12 -11.70 7.03
N LEU A 21 5.42 -10.61 6.75
CA LEU A 21 5.88 -9.56 5.84
C LEU A 21 6.52 -8.42 6.66
N LEU A 22 7.79 -8.18 6.46
CA LEU A 22 8.51 -7.02 6.96
C LEU A 22 8.53 -5.92 5.89
N GLN A 23 7.68 -4.92 6.06
CA GLN A 23 7.61 -3.82 5.10
C GLN A 23 8.34 -2.58 5.62
N PHE A 24 9.36 -2.16 4.89
CA PHE A 24 10.06 -0.91 5.15
C PHE A 24 9.24 0.26 4.58
N SER A 25 8.87 1.18 5.43
CA SER A 25 8.10 2.37 5.08
C SER A 25 8.52 3.56 5.96
N GLY A 26 7.79 4.65 5.92
CA GLY A 26 8.05 5.86 6.70
C GLY A 26 7.94 7.10 5.82
N GLY A 27 8.81 8.09 6.00
CA GLY A 27 8.95 9.20 5.07
C GLY A 27 9.53 8.70 3.74
N GLU A 28 10.83 8.43 3.72
CA GLU A 28 11.49 7.73 2.62
C GLU A 28 12.49 6.71 3.21
N PRO A 29 12.21 5.39 3.10
CA PRO A 29 13.04 4.36 3.72
C PRO A 29 14.45 4.28 3.15
N LEU A 30 14.68 4.65 1.89
CA LEU A 30 16.01 4.61 1.29
C LEU A 30 16.98 5.67 1.84
N LEU A 31 16.50 6.64 2.62
CA LEU A 31 17.39 7.51 3.42
C LEU A 31 18.13 6.72 4.52
N ALA A 32 17.61 5.57 4.92
CA ALA A 32 18.20 4.69 5.91
C ALA A 32 18.74 3.39 5.27
N LEU A 33 19.22 3.44 4.04
CA LEU A 33 19.68 2.28 3.27
C LEU A 33 20.68 1.37 4.03
N PRO A 34 21.68 1.89 4.78
CA PRO A 34 22.56 1.05 5.59
C PRO A 34 21.82 0.25 6.68
N LEU A 35 20.76 0.82 7.26
CA LEU A 35 19.93 0.12 8.23
C LEU A 35 19.11 -0.98 7.58
N LEU A 36 18.54 -0.74 6.40
CA LEU A 36 17.81 -1.75 5.64
C LEU A 36 18.70 -2.94 5.30
N ALA A 37 19.91 -2.67 4.79
CA ALA A 37 20.89 -3.69 4.49
C ALA A 37 21.25 -4.53 5.74
N ARG A 38 21.45 -3.87 6.88
CA ARG A 38 21.76 -4.54 8.14
C ARG A 38 20.61 -5.40 8.66
N ILE A 39 19.37 -4.94 8.52
CA ILE A 39 18.17 -5.73 8.87
C ILE A 39 18.07 -6.95 7.96
N ALA A 40 18.26 -6.78 6.66
CA ALA A 40 18.20 -7.89 5.71
C ALA A 40 19.26 -8.96 5.99
N ALA A 41 20.50 -8.55 6.28
CA ALA A 41 21.54 -9.47 6.72
C ALA A 41 21.14 -10.21 8.00
N TYR A 42 20.62 -9.50 8.99
CA TYR A 42 20.15 -10.09 10.25
C TYR A 42 19.06 -11.15 10.03
N VAL A 43 18.05 -10.83 9.21
CA VAL A 43 16.97 -11.77 8.85
C VAL A 43 17.53 -13.03 8.19
N HIS A 44 18.48 -12.87 7.26
CA HIS A 44 19.12 -13.97 6.57
C HIS A 44 19.98 -14.84 7.52
N ASP A 45 20.88 -14.21 8.30
CA ASP A 45 21.83 -14.91 9.16
C ASP A 45 21.15 -15.72 10.27
N HIS A 46 20.01 -15.22 10.76
CA HIS A 46 19.20 -15.89 11.79
C HIS A 46 18.09 -16.79 11.19
N ARG A 47 18.04 -16.93 9.85
CA ARG A 47 17.04 -17.75 9.12
C ARG A 47 15.60 -17.43 9.52
N ILE A 48 15.31 -16.13 9.71
CA ILE A 48 13.97 -15.67 10.06
C ILE A 48 13.07 -15.79 8.82
N GLU A 49 11.92 -16.44 8.96
CA GLU A 49 10.95 -16.62 7.88
C GLU A 49 10.17 -15.32 7.60
N ALA A 50 10.86 -14.32 7.07
CA ALA A 50 10.29 -13.03 6.71
C ALA A 50 10.42 -12.77 5.20
N ARG A 51 9.31 -12.30 4.59
CA ARG A 51 9.37 -11.64 3.29
C ARG A 51 9.64 -10.17 3.53
N MET A 52 10.61 -9.61 2.84
CA MET A 52 10.95 -8.19 2.97
C MET A 52 10.45 -7.39 1.77
N ALA A 53 9.89 -6.23 2.01
CA ALA A 53 9.46 -5.30 0.97
C ALA A 53 9.73 -3.85 1.37
N VAL A 54 9.99 -3.00 0.38
CA VAL A 54 10.14 -1.56 0.57
C VAL A 54 9.12 -0.81 -0.28
N GLN A 55 8.50 0.21 0.31
CA GLN A 55 7.69 1.19 -0.44
C GLN A 55 8.44 2.52 -0.45
N THR A 56 8.92 2.92 -1.62
CA THR A 56 9.75 4.11 -1.82
C THR A 56 9.09 5.13 -2.75
N ASN A 57 9.46 6.40 -2.59
CA ASN A 57 9.13 7.43 -3.56
C ASN A 57 9.97 7.32 -4.86
N GLY A 58 10.97 6.45 -4.87
CA GLY A 58 11.80 6.13 -6.04
C GLY A 58 12.94 7.10 -6.35
N THR A 59 13.02 8.24 -5.66
CA THR A 59 14.03 9.27 -5.96
C THR A 59 15.46 8.89 -5.58
N LEU A 60 15.60 7.92 -4.66
CA LEU A 60 16.89 7.43 -4.15
C LEU A 60 17.26 6.03 -4.67
N LEU A 61 16.65 5.57 -5.75
CA LEU A 61 17.01 4.32 -6.43
C LEU A 61 18.32 4.48 -7.23
N THR A 62 19.41 4.77 -6.51
CA THR A 62 20.78 4.80 -7.06
C THR A 62 21.24 3.39 -7.42
N GLU A 63 22.38 3.26 -8.14
CA GLU A 63 22.96 1.94 -8.43
C GLU A 63 23.29 1.17 -7.13
N GLU A 64 23.80 1.85 -6.11
CA GLU A 64 24.07 1.27 -4.80
C GLU A 64 22.78 0.76 -4.14
N ALA A 65 21.73 1.58 -4.09
CA ALA A 65 20.44 1.19 -3.51
C ALA A 65 19.84 -0.01 -4.24
N VAL A 66 19.88 0.00 -5.57
CA VAL A 66 19.39 -1.10 -6.39
C VAL A 66 20.16 -2.39 -6.11
N ASN A 67 21.49 -2.34 -6.02
CA ASN A 67 22.30 -3.52 -5.69
C ASN A 67 21.92 -4.07 -4.32
N ILE A 68 21.89 -3.25 -3.28
CA ILE A 68 21.53 -3.69 -1.92
C ILE A 68 20.14 -4.31 -1.88
N LEU A 69 19.13 -3.68 -2.49
CA LEU A 69 17.76 -4.19 -2.50
C LEU A 69 17.64 -5.55 -3.22
N CYS A 70 18.34 -5.69 -4.34
CA CYS A 70 18.36 -6.94 -5.12
C CYS A 70 19.09 -8.06 -4.37
N ASP A 71 20.31 -7.79 -3.89
CA ASP A 71 21.14 -8.77 -3.21
C ASP A 71 20.49 -9.25 -1.89
N SER A 72 19.68 -8.39 -1.27
CA SER A 72 18.91 -8.70 -0.06
C SER A 72 17.52 -9.30 -0.35
N ASN A 73 17.16 -9.54 -1.63
CA ASN A 73 15.85 -10.06 -2.05
C ASN A 73 14.67 -9.27 -1.46
N ILE A 74 14.78 -7.94 -1.44
CA ILE A 74 13.73 -7.04 -0.97
C ILE A 74 12.78 -6.71 -2.13
N GLY A 75 11.49 -7.03 -2.00
CA GLY A 75 10.47 -6.63 -2.97
C GLY A 75 10.31 -5.11 -3.03
N ILE A 76 10.16 -4.55 -4.23
CA ILE A 76 10.20 -3.10 -4.43
C ILE A 76 8.86 -2.59 -4.94
N GLY A 77 8.26 -1.68 -4.16
CA GLY A 77 7.13 -0.85 -4.56
C GLY A 77 7.59 0.59 -4.78
N VAL A 78 7.23 1.18 -5.91
CA VAL A 78 7.58 2.57 -6.26
C VAL A 78 6.32 3.40 -6.40
N SER A 79 6.35 4.61 -5.85
CA SER A 79 5.24 5.55 -5.95
C SER A 79 5.32 6.36 -7.26
N LEU A 80 4.25 6.29 -8.08
CA LEU A 80 4.15 7.04 -9.33
C LEU A 80 2.71 7.45 -9.59
N ASP A 81 2.41 8.75 -9.64
CA ASP A 81 1.04 9.28 -9.66
C ASP A 81 0.55 9.71 -11.05
N GLY A 82 1.31 9.43 -12.11
CA GLY A 82 0.96 9.77 -13.49
C GLY A 82 2.17 10.08 -14.35
N ARG A 83 1.92 10.66 -15.53
CA ARG A 83 2.99 11.18 -16.40
C ARG A 83 3.77 12.29 -15.71
N PRO A 84 5.01 12.60 -16.14
CA PRO A 84 5.90 13.53 -15.44
C PRO A 84 5.24 14.83 -14.99
N ALA A 85 4.53 15.53 -15.87
CA ALA A 85 3.90 16.80 -15.54
C ALA A 85 2.84 16.70 -14.43
N LEU A 86 2.12 15.57 -14.33
CA LEU A 86 1.11 15.33 -13.31
C LEU A 86 1.76 14.85 -12.01
N HIS A 87 2.71 13.92 -12.12
CA HIS A 87 3.49 13.44 -10.97
C HIS A 87 4.20 14.59 -10.26
N ASP A 88 4.87 15.48 -11.01
CA ASP A 88 5.63 16.61 -10.48
C ASP A 88 4.79 17.66 -9.78
N ARG A 89 3.48 17.77 -10.09
CA ARG A 89 2.57 18.61 -9.31
C ARG A 89 2.26 18.03 -7.94
N GLN A 90 2.19 16.70 -7.83
CA GLN A 90 1.84 16.02 -6.58
C GLN A 90 3.06 15.67 -5.72
N ARG A 91 4.22 15.43 -6.37
CA ARG A 91 5.45 14.98 -5.71
C ARG A 91 6.62 15.86 -6.07
N GLN A 92 6.85 16.83 -5.22
CA GLN A 92 7.95 17.78 -5.36
C GLN A 92 8.98 17.59 -4.24
N TYR A 93 10.21 17.93 -4.56
CA TYR A 93 11.24 18.17 -3.56
C TYR A 93 10.90 19.42 -2.73
N SER A 94 11.64 19.63 -1.64
CA SER A 94 11.47 20.81 -0.78
C SER A 94 11.78 22.14 -1.47
N ASP A 95 12.57 22.10 -2.54
CA ASP A 95 12.92 23.26 -3.39
C ASP A 95 11.87 23.52 -4.51
N GLY A 96 10.78 22.73 -4.57
CA GLY A 96 9.73 22.86 -5.57
C GLY A 96 10.01 22.15 -6.89
N ARG A 97 11.19 21.57 -7.09
CA ARG A 97 11.52 20.77 -8.28
C ARG A 97 10.71 19.48 -8.31
N GLY A 98 10.23 19.08 -9.49
CA GLY A 98 9.54 17.80 -9.70
C GLY A 98 10.49 16.60 -9.52
N SER A 99 9.93 15.45 -9.16
CA SER A 99 10.69 14.22 -8.89
C SER A 99 10.58 13.15 -9.98
N ALA A 100 9.71 13.34 -11.00
CA ALA A 100 9.41 12.31 -11.99
C ALA A 100 10.62 11.78 -12.75
N ALA A 101 11.59 12.66 -13.09
CA ALA A 101 12.80 12.27 -13.81
C ALA A 101 13.66 11.31 -13.00
N ASP A 102 13.86 11.61 -11.71
CA ASP A 102 14.66 10.78 -10.82
C ASP A 102 13.98 9.42 -10.55
N VAL A 103 12.64 9.43 -10.39
CA VAL A 103 11.83 8.21 -10.24
C VAL A 103 11.92 7.33 -11.50
N ALA A 104 11.75 7.92 -12.69
CA ALA A 104 11.87 7.19 -13.96
C ALA A 104 13.26 6.55 -14.11
N ALA A 105 14.33 7.31 -13.86
CA ALA A 105 15.70 6.81 -13.91
C ALA A 105 15.92 5.65 -12.90
N GLY A 106 15.33 5.74 -11.71
CA GLY A 106 15.36 4.66 -10.71
C GLY A 106 14.68 3.38 -11.20
N ILE A 107 13.47 3.51 -11.78
CA ILE A 107 12.73 2.37 -12.35
C ILE A 107 13.51 1.73 -13.51
N GLU A 108 14.11 2.53 -14.38
CA GLU A 108 14.93 2.04 -15.50
C GLU A 108 16.20 1.31 -15.02
N ARG A 109 16.82 1.73 -13.90
CA ARG A 109 17.92 0.98 -13.28
C ARG A 109 17.47 -0.41 -12.84
N LEU A 110 16.32 -0.50 -12.20
CA LEU A 110 15.72 -1.79 -11.80
C LEU A 110 15.39 -2.65 -13.03
N ALA A 111 14.86 -2.05 -14.10
CA ALA A 111 14.58 -2.75 -15.36
C ALA A 111 15.84 -3.35 -15.99
N ARG A 112 16.95 -2.59 -16.03
CA ARG A 112 18.24 -3.10 -16.53
C ARG A 112 18.79 -4.28 -15.72
N ARG A 113 18.46 -4.36 -14.44
CA ARG A 113 18.79 -5.50 -13.56
C ARG A 113 17.80 -6.66 -13.69
N GLY A 114 16.76 -6.56 -14.55
CA GLY A 114 15.72 -7.56 -14.68
C GLY A 114 14.78 -7.67 -13.47
N VAL A 115 14.73 -6.65 -12.61
CA VAL A 115 13.95 -6.67 -11.37
C VAL A 115 12.53 -6.18 -11.62
N GLY A 116 11.57 -7.05 -11.29
CA GLY A 116 10.14 -6.71 -11.33
C GLY A 116 9.71 -5.87 -10.14
N ILE A 117 8.87 -4.86 -10.38
CA ILE A 117 8.39 -3.94 -9.35
C ILE A 117 6.87 -3.83 -9.31
N GLY A 118 6.36 -3.34 -8.17
CA GLY A 118 5.01 -2.80 -8.05
C GLY A 118 5.02 -1.28 -8.17
N LEU A 119 4.02 -0.70 -8.84
CA LEU A 119 3.74 0.73 -8.77
C LEU A 119 2.55 0.98 -7.84
N THR A 120 2.63 2.07 -7.07
CA THR A 120 1.50 2.59 -6.30
C THR A 120 1.22 4.03 -6.73
N CYS A 121 -0.02 4.26 -7.18
CA CYS A 121 -0.52 5.59 -7.53
C CYS A 121 -1.43 6.09 -6.41
N VAL A 122 -1.13 7.26 -5.85
CA VAL A 122 -2.05 7.96 -4.95
C VAL A 122 -3.06 8.73 -5.80
N VAL A 123 -4.34 8.39 -5.62
CA VAL A 123 -5.44 8.99 -6.38
C VAL A 123 -6.01 10.18 -5.63
N THR A 124 -6.11 11.30 -6.33
CA THR A 124 -6.69 12.58 -5.89
C THR A 124 -7.72 13.07 -6.92
N ALA A 125 -8.46 14.13 -6.60
CA ALA A 125 -9.33 14.78 -7.57
C ALA A 125 -8.57 15.33 -8.80
N GLU A 126 -7.27 15.61 -8.65
CA GLU A 126 -6.43 16.17 -9.71
C GLU A 126 -6.02 15.13 -10.77
N ASN A 127 -5.74 13.88 -10.35
CA ASN A 127 -5.24 12.86 -11.28
C ASN A 127 -6.26 11.78 -11.65
N VAL A 128 -7.44 11.75 -11.05
CA VAL A 128 -8.44 10.69 -11.26
C VAL A 128 -8.79 10.49 -12.75
N HIS A 129 -8.86 11.55 -13.53
CA HIS A 129 -9.17 11.48 -14.97
C HIS A 129 -8.00 11.05 -15.86
N ARG A 130 -6.85 10.75 -15.26
CA ARG A 130 -5.61 10.40 -15.97
C ARG A 130 -4.97 9.09 -15.46
N LEU A 131 -5.74 8.23 -14.78
CA LEU A 131 -5.21 6.99 -14.23
C LEU A 131 -4.76 5.99 -15.30
N THR A 132 -5.31 6.07 -16.51
CA THR A 132 -4.85 5.29 -17.66
C THR A 132 -3.40 5.61 -18.05
N ASP A 133 -2.93 6.84 -17.81
CA ASP A 133 -1.54 7.21 -18.04
C ASP A 133 -0.58 6.38 -17.16
N VAL A 134 -1.00 6.02 -15.92
CA VAL A 134 -0.18 5.17 -15.03
C VAL A 134 -0.09 3.74 -15.58
N VAL A 135 -1.18 3.24 -16.20
CA VAL A 135 -1.17 1.95 -16.90
C VAL A 135 -0.20 1.98 -18.07
N ASP A 136 -0.26 3.05 -18.89
CA ASP A 136 0.66 3.22 -20.03
C ASP A 136 2.12 3.26 -19.58
N MET A 137 2.42 4.00 -18.51
CA MET A 137 3.77 4.06 -17.94
C MET A 137 4.24 2.71 -17.41
N ALA A 138 3.35 1.93 -16.76
CA ALA A 138 3.68 0.58 -16.30
C ALA A 138 4.09 -0.33 -17.48
N TYR A 139 3.41 -0.20 -18.62
CA TYR A 139 3.79 -0.91 -19.85
C TYR A 139 5.06 -0.37 -20.49
N TYR A 140 5.27 0.95 -20.47
CA TYR A 140 6.47 1.60 -20.99
C TYR A 140 7.75 1.12 -20.28
N PHE A 141 7.77 1.09 -18.94
CA PHE A 141 8.94 0.65 -18.17
C PHE A 141 9.27 -0.84 -18.35
N GLY A 142 8.32 -1.68 -18.72
CA GLY A 142 8.56 -3.09 -19.05
C GLY A 142 8.69 -4.03 -17.85
N ASN A 143 9.16 -3.56 -16.70
CA ASN A 143 9.41 -4.34 -15.49
C ASN A 143 8.34 -4.18 -14.40
N VAL A 144 7.26 -3.46 -14.66
CA VAL A 144 6.14 -3.32 -13.73
C VAL A 144 5.20 -4.51 -13.87
N HIS A 145 5.01 -5.28 -12.80
CA HIS A 145 4.13 -6.46 -12.78
C HIS A 145 2.82 -6.22 -12.03
N ARG A 146 2.81 -5.23 -11.14
CA ARG A 146 1.64 -4.90 -10.32
C ARG A 146 1.45 -3.38 -10.25
N LEU A 147 0.18 -2.97 -10.29
CA LEU A 147 -0.24 -1.58 -10.11
C LEU A 147 -1.32 -1.51 -9.03
N GLY A 148 -1.11 -0.68 -8.02
CA GLY A 148 -2.08 -0.39 -6.97
C GLY A 148 -2.53 1.06 -7.02
N PHE A 149 -3.81 1.30 -6.80
CA PHE A 149 -4.39 2.64 -6.64
C PHE A 149 -4.76 2.84 -5.18
N ASP A 150 -4.12 3.77 -4.50
CA ASP A 150 -4.45 4.14 -3.13
C ASP A 150 -5.08 5.54 -3.10
N LEU A 151 -6.26 5.67 -2.53
CA LEU A 151 -6.86 6.98 -2.38
C LEU A 151 -6.10 7.78 -1.32
N LEU A 152 -6.00 9.07 -1.58
CA LEU A 152 -5.39 10.02 -0.67
C LEU A 152 -5.95 9.85 0.76
N ARG A 153 -5.08 9.96 1.75
CA ARG A 153 -5.44 10.16 3.15
C ARG A 153 -5.18 11.61 3.52
N ALA A 154 -6.08 12.21 4.28
CA ALA A 154 -5.94 13.58 4.78
C ALA A 154 -4.89 13.65 5.91
N GLN A 155 -3.63 13.37 5.57
CA GLN A 155 -2.50 13.33 6.48
C GLN A 155 -1.26 13.98 5.88
N GLY A 156 -0.44 14.64 6.70
CA GLY A 156 0.77 15.31 6.25
C GLY A 156 0.46 16.31 5.12
N ARG A 157 1.22 16.24 4.01
CA ARG A 157 1.01 17.12 2.84
C ARG A 157 -0.32 16.87 2.11
N GLY A 158 -0.96 15.75 2.36
CA GLY A 158 -2.24 15.39 1.74
C GLY A 158 -3.47 16.08 2.35
N THR A 159 -3.33 16.83 3.46
CA THR A 159 -4.46 17.49 4.15
C THR A 159 -5.21 18.50 3.28
N ASN A 160 -4.52 19.11 2.31
CA ASN A 160 -5.09 20.14 1.45
C ASN A 160 -5.56 19.62 0.08
N ALA A 161 -5.36 18.33 -0.21
CA ALA A 161 -5.76 17.76 -1.50
C ALA A 161 -7.15 17.10 -1.41
N ALA A 162 -7.96 17.28 -2.45
CA ALA A 162 -9.32 16.77 -2.51
C ALA A 162 -9.35 15.31 -2.98
N LEU A 163 -10.28 14.54 -2.41
CA LEU A 163 -10.67 13.23 -2.94
C LEU A 163 -11.46 13.37 -4.24
N PRO A 164 -11.37 12.41 -5.16
CA PRO A 164 -12.21 12.38 -6.35
C PRO A 164 -13.68 12.16 -5.98
N ARG A 165 -14.61 12.59 -6.85
CA ARG A 165 -16.00 12.21 -6.73
C ARG A 165 -16.19 10.72 -7.02
N GLU A 166 -17.24 10.13 -6.45
CA GLU A 166 -17.58 8.71 -6.66
C GLU A 166 -17.71 8.37 -8.14
N SER A 167 -18.44 9.20 -8.89
CA SER A 167 -18.67 9.01 -10.34
C SER A 167 -17.37 9.02 -11.15
N ASP A 168 -16.47 9.95 -10.81
CA ASP A 168 -15.19 10.10 -11.51
C ASP A 168 -14.28 8.89 -11.22
N MET A 169 -14.26 8.44 -9.96
CA MET A 169 -13.49 7.25 -9.57
C MET A 169 -14.01 5.99 -10.24
N ALA A 170 -15.34 5.79 -10.29
CA ALA A 170 -15.95 4.66 -10.96
C ALA A 170 -15.67 4.66 -12.48
N ALA A 171 -15.74 5.80 -13.14
CA ALA A 171 -15.40 5.95 -14.55
C ALA A 171 -13.92 5.65 -14.80
N ALA A 172 -13.03 6.28 -14.04
CA ALA A 172 -11.58 6.10 -14.15
C ALA A 172 -11.15 4.64 -14.00
N MET A 173 -11.71 3.91 -13.05
CA MET A 173 -11.36 2.50 -12.87
C MET A 173 -11.84 1.61 -14.01
N ARG A 174 -13.01 1.87 -14.58
CA ARG A 174 -13.45 1.16 -15.80
C ARG A 174 -12.49 1.39 -16.97
N GLU A 175 -12.03 2.63 -17.15
CA GLU A 175 -11.04 2.97 -18.19
C GLU A 175 -9.68 2.30 -17.92
N VAL A 176 -9.22 2.26 -16.67
CA VAL A 176 -8.00 1.57 -16.25
C VAL A 176 -8.05 0.09 -16.64
N PHE A 177 -9.13 -0.62 -16.30
CA PHE A 177 -9.28 -2.04 -16.64
C PHE A 177 -9.34 -2.25 -18.17
N ALA A 178 -10.14 -1.45 -18.88
CA ALA A 178 -10.23 -1.51 -20.34
C ALA A 178 -8.86 -1.25 -21.01
N ARG A 179 -8.12 -0.24 -20.53
CA ARG A 179 -6.78 0.08 -21.04
C ARG A 179 -5.78 -1.04 -20.78
N ARG A 180 -5.74 -1.58 -19.56
CA ARG A 180 -4.91 -2.73 -19.20
C ARG A 180 -5.19 -3.93 -20.12
N ASP A 181 -6.47 -4.25 -20.35
CA ASP A 181 -6.88 -5.38 -21.18
C ASP A 181 -6.54 -5.17 -22.66
N ALA A 182 -6.67 -3.94 -23.15
CA ALA A 182 -6.23 -3.59 -24.50
C ALA A 182 -4.73 -3.78 -24.69
N LEU A 183 -3.92 -3.30 -23.73
CA LEU A 183 -2.46 -3.46 -23.77
C LEU A 183 -2.03 -4.92 -23.58
N TYR A 184 -2.75 -5.69 -22.76
CA TYR A 184 -2.51 -7.12 -22.64
C TYR A 184 -2.72 -7.84 -23.98
N ARG A 185 -3.82 -7.54 -24.70
CA ARG A 185 -4.07 -8.15 -26.05
C ARG A 185 -3.00 -7.79 -27.06
N LEU A 186 -2.42 -6.59 -26.98
CA LEU A 186 -1.37 -6.15 -27.90
C LEU A 186 0.01 -6.73 -27.58
N THR A 187 0.33 -6.91 -26.30
CA THR A 187 1.70 -7.21 -25.85
C THR A 187 1.88 -8.61 -25.27
N GLY A 188 0.80 -9.29 -24.92
CA GLY A 188 0.82 -10.54 -24.15
C GLY A 188 1.30 -10.38 -22.69
N ARG A 189 1.71 -9.18 -22.28
CA ARG A 189 2.26 -8.94 -20.96
C ARG A 189 1.15 -8.66 -19.93
N ARG A 190 1.11 -9.46 -18.86
CA ARG A 190 0.17 -9.25 -17.77
C ARG A 190 0.62 -8.11 -16.84
N LEU A 191 -0.32 -7.24 -16.51
CA LEU A 191 -0.20 -6.25 -15.43
C LEU A 191 -1.30 -6.53 -14.41
N ALA A 192 -0.92 -6.95 -13.21
CA ALA A 192 -1.86 -7.18 -12.13
C ALA A 192 -2.34 -5.85 -11.54
N ILE A 193 -3.64 -5.73 -11.27
CA ILE A 193 -4.20 -4.61 -10.50
C ILE A 193 -4.47 -5.10 -9.09
N SER A 194 -3.86 -4.44 -8.10
CA SER A 194 -3.89 -4.88 -6.69
C SER A 194 -5.32 -5.04 -6.15
N GLN A 195 -6.25 -4.18 -6.56
CA GLN A 195 -7.65 -4.24 -6.15
C GLN A 195 -8.39 -5.47 -6.68
N GLU A 196 -8.10 -5.91 -7.92
CA GLU A 196 -8.67 -7.16 -8.46
C GLU A 196 -8.11 -8.38 -7.74
N GLU A 197 -6.78 -8.41 -7.49
CA GLU A 197 -6.15 -9.51 -6.76
C GLU A 197 -6.72 -9.61 -5.34
N GLN A 198 -6.93 -8.46 -4.70
CA GLN A 198 -7.57 -8.40 -3.38
C GLN A 198 -8.99 -8.93 -3.41
N ALA A 199 -9.83 -8.50 -4.36
CA ALA A 199 -11.20 -8.97 -4.50
C ALA A 199 -11.25 -10.49 -4.71
N ARG A 200 -10.40 -11.06 -5.57
CA ARG A 200 -10.28 -12.51 -5.79
C ARG A 200 -9.89 -13.23 -4.49
N SER A 201 -8.85 -12.74 -3.81
CA SER A 201 -8.35 -13.35 -2.57
C SER A 201 -9.40 -13.34 -1.46
N LEU A 202 -10.18 -12.26 -1.32
CA LEU A 202 -11.20 -12.14 -0.29
C LEU A 202 -12.40 -13.07 -0.56
N ALA A 203 -12.82 -13.18 -1.81
CA ALA A 203 -13.92 -14.04 -2.20
C ALA A 203 -13.66 -15.54 -1.93
N HIS A 204 -12.40 -15.97 -1.95
CA HIS A 204 -12.01 -17.34 -1.62
C HIS A 204 -11.83 -17.60 -0.11
N ARG A 205 -11.88 -16.55 0.72
CA ARG A 205 -11.80 -16.70 2.17
C ARG A 205 -13.21 -16.76 2.76
N CYS A 206 -13.64 -17.92 3.22
CA CYS A 206 -14.91 -18.13 3.90
C CYS A 206 -14.94 -17.47 5.30
N GLY A 207 -14.74 -16.16 5.39
CA GLY A 207 -14.71 -15.46 6.66
C GLY A 207 -15.02 -13.98 6.48
N GLY A 208 -16.25 -13.58 6.78
CA GLY A 208 -16.76 -12.21 6.68
C GLY A 208 -16.10 -11.26 7.69
N GLY A 209 -14.91 -10.78 7.41
CA GLY A 209 -14.18 -9.80 8.21
C GLY A 209 -13.57 -8.69 7.38
N PHE A 210 -13.01 -7.67 8.04
CA PHE A 210 -12.21 -6.62 7.38
C PHE A 210 -10.84 -7.15 6.92
N SER A 211 -10.84 -8.31 6.26
CA SER A 211 -9.67 -9.14 6.00
C SER A 211 -8.62 -8.53 5.07
N HIS A 212 -8.85 -7.33 4.55
CA HIS A 212 -7.85 -6.58 3.79
C HIS A 212 -7.01 -5.63 4.66
N CYS A 213 -7.42 -5.37 5.90
CA CYS A 213 -6.76 -4.41 6.79
C CYS A 213 -6.17 -5.13 8.01
N HIS A 214 -4.86 -5.35 8.01
CA HIS A 214 -4.15 -6.02 9.09
C HIS A 214 -4.35 -5.34 10.46
N ALA A 215 -4.48 -4.00 10.48
CA ALA A 215 -4.76 -3.27 11.71
C ALA A 215 -6.15 -3.60 12.28
N MET A 216 -7.17 -3.70 11.42
CA MET A 216 -8.54 -4.03 11.84
C MET A 216 -8.68 -5.49 12.26
N ASN A 217 -7.86 -6.38 11.72
CA ASN A 217 -7.84 -7.80 12.09
C ASN A 217 -6.94 -8.09 13.30
N GLY A 218 -6.09 -7.15 13.70
CA GLY A 218 -5.08 -7.41 14.73
C GLY A 218 -3.94 -8.30 14.27
N GLU A 219 -3.72 -8.44 12.96
CA GLU A 219 -2.70 -9.30 12.34
C GLU A 219 -1.38 -8.57 12.06
N GLY A 220 -1.36 -7.25 12.15
CA GLY A 220 -0.19 -6.45 11.84
C GLY A 220 -0.06 -5.24 12.75
N VAL A 221 1.17 -4.77 12.87
CA VAL A 221 1.51 -3.58 13.64
C VAL A 221 2.47 -2.69 12.85
N HIS A 222 2.56 -1.44 13.24
CA HIS A 222 3.57 -0.50 12.76
C HIS A 222 4.50 -0.14 13.91
N VAL A 223 5.80 -0.22 13.68
CA VAL A 223 6.82 0.21 14.63
C VAL A 223 7.43 1.51 14.14
N ASP A 224 7.35 2.55 14.94
CA ASP A 224 7.94 3.85 14.62
C ASP A 224 9.45 3.91 14.88
N ALA A 225 10.07 5.03 14.54
CA ALA A 225 11.52 5.20 14.65
C ALA A 225 12.04 5.11 16.11
N ASP A 226 11.19 5.46 17.08
CA ASP A 226 11.51 5.49 18.52
C ASP A 226 11.17 4.16 19.21
N GLY A 227 10.54 3.23 18.49
CA GLY A 227 10.19 1.91 18.99
C GLY A 227 8.78 1.81 19.55
N GLY A 228 7.96 2.83 19.37
CA GLY A 228 6.53 2.78 19.65
C GLY A 228 5.82 1.85 18.68
N ILE A 229 4.86 1.07 19.18
CA ILE A 229 4.07 0.13 18.38
C ILE A 229 2.65 0.67 18.23
N TYR A 230 2.19 0.81 16.99
CA TYR A 230 0.88 1.33 16.64
C TYR A 230 0.11 0.36 15.77
N ALA A 231 -1.23 0.44 15.80
CA ALA A 231 -2.09 -0.41 14.97
C ALA A 231 -1.89 -0.20 13.47
N CYS A 232 -1.54 1.03 13.04
CA CYS A 232 -1.32 1.39 11.64
C CYS A 232 -0.33 2.56 11.56
N SER A 233 0.43 2.64 10.47
CA SER A 233 1.34 3.77 10.18
C SER A 233 0.63 5.13 10.14
N SER A 234 -0.65 5.15 9.83
CA SER A 234 -1.46 6.37 9.82
C SER A 234 -1.76 6.93 11.21
N PHE A 235 -1.45 6.20 12.26
CA PHE A 235 -1.77 6.58 13.64
C PHE A 235 -0.54 6.71 14.54
N VAL A 236 0.63 6.83 13.95
CA VAL A 236 1.86 7.11 14.71
C VAL A 236 1.71 8.41 15.49
N GLY A 237 1.99 8.37 16.79
CA GLY A 237 1.83 9.50 17.72
C GLY A 237 0.41 9.68 18.29
N ASP A 238 -0.55 8.86 17.86
CA ASP A 238 -1.91 8.88 18.43
C ASP A 238 -2.08 7.78 19.49
N GLU A 239 -2.16 8.19 20.76
CA GLU A 239 -2.31 7.30 21.91
C GLU A 239 -3.52 6.38 21.84
N ARG A 240 -4.56 6.76 21.08
CA ARG A 240 -5.76 5.91 20.87
C ARG A 240 -5.42 4.61 20.18
N PHE A 241 -4.34 4.58 19.38
CA PHE A 241 -3.92 3.45 18.56
C PHE A 241 -2.53 2.91 18.95
N PHE A 242 -1.97 3.40 20.04
CA PHE A 242 -0.74 2.89 20.64
C PHE A 242 -0.98 1.51 21.26
N LEU A 243 -0.09 0.56 20.94
CA LEU A 243 -0.21 -0.86 21.33
C LEU A 243 0.92 -1.34 22.24
N GLY A 244 1.92 -0.51 22.49
CA GLY A 244 3.08 -0.85 23.29
C GLY A 244 4.38 -0.33 22.69
N ALA A 245 5.50 -0.86 23.14
CA ALA A 245 6.82 -0.52 22.60
C ALA A 245 7.66 -1.78 22.42
N VAL A 246 8.65 -1.76 21.51
CA VAL A 246 9.48 -2.92 21.19
C VAL A 246 10.24 -3.53 22.39
N ILE A 247 10.41 -2.75 23.45
CA ILE A 247 11.05 -3.20 24.70
C ILE A 247 10.10 -4.09 25.52
N GLN A 248 8.80 -3.75 25.57
CA GLN A 248 7.79 -4.46 26.35
C GLN A 248 6.97 -5.46 25.50
N GLY A 249 7.04 -5.33 24.17
CA GLY A 249 6.22 -6.09 23.23
C GLY A 249 4.85 -5.46 22.97
N VAL A 250 4.02 -6.18 22.19
CA VAL A 250 2.66 -5.80 21.88
C VAL A 250 1.75 -6.11 23.06
N ASN A 251 0.98 -5.13 23.52
CA ASN A 251 -0.12 -5.39 24.44
C ASN A 251 -1.30 -5.99 23.66
N LEU A 252 -1.39 -7.32 23.68
CA LEU A 252 -2.39 -8.08 22.90
C LEU A 252 -3.83 -7.72 23.28
N ARG A 253 -4.12 -7.46 24.58
CA ARG A 253 -5.44 -7.02 25.00
C ARG A 253 -5.78 -5.67 24.38
N ARG A 254 -4.85 -4.72 24.43
CA ARG A 254 -5.02 -3.41 23.80
C ARG A 254 -5.19 -3.51 22.29
N GLN A 255 -4.44 -4.38 21.63
CA GLN A 255 -4.58 -4.64 20.19
C GLN A 255 -5.98 -5.14 19.85
N GLN A 256 -6.53 -6.09 20.63
CA GLN A 256 -7.90 -6.58 20.44
C GLN A 256 -8.94 -5.48 20.66
N GLU A 257 -8.79 -4.65 21.71
CA GLU A 257 -9.68 -3.53 21.99
C GLU A 257 -9.69 -2.51 20.86
N VAL A 258 -8.51 -2.13 20.35
CA VAL A 258 -8.34 -1.18 19.24
C VAL A 258 -8.93 -1.75 17.95
N SER A 259 -8.61 -2.98 17.60
CA SER A 259 -9.15 -3.64 16.40
C SER A 259 -10.68 -3.75 16.45
N ALA A 260 -11.23 -4.17 17.57
CA ALA A 260 -12.68 -4.25 17.77
C ALA A 260 -13.37 -2.88 17.69
N LYS A 261 -12.73 -1.82 18.23
CA LYS A 261 -13.23 -0.45 18.10
C LYS A 261 -13.25 0.01 16.64
N MET A 262 -12.15 -0.22 15.90
CA MET A 262 -12.07 0.13 14.49
C MET A 262 -13.13 -0.60 13.67
N GLN A 263 -13.35 -1.90 13.89
CA GLN A 263 -14.36 -2.69 13.22
C GLN A 263 -15.78 -2.18 13.51
N ARG A 264 -16.10 -1.90 14.78
CA ARG A 264 -17.43 -1.36 15.16
C ARG A 264 -17.69 -0.01 14.50
N SER A 265 -16.71 0.86 14.42
CA SER A 265 -16.84 2.16 13.74
C SER A 265 -17.12 2.04 12.24
N MET A 266 -16.75 0.92 11.64
CA MET A 266 -16.94 0.62 10.20
C MET A 266 -18.08 -0.40 9.96
N ASP A 267 -18.98 -0.60 10.92
CA ASP A 267 -20.03 -1.65 10.82
C ASP A 267 -21.00 -1.45 9.65
N PHE A 268 -21.14 -0.22 9.17
CA PHE A 268 -21.88 0.07 7.94
C PHE A 268 -21.37 -0.71 6.72
N CYS A 269 -20.08 -1.05 6.67
CA CYS A 269 -19.51 -1.88 5.59
C CYS A 269 -20.08 -3.30 5.61
N ARG A 270 -20.34 -3.88 6.79
CA ARG A 270 -20.86 -5.26 6.93
C ARG A 270 -22.23 -5.44 6.29
N ARG A 271 -23.00 -4.35 6.18
CA ARG A 271 -24.34 -4.36 5.57
C ARG A 271 -24.31 -4.19 4.05
N CYS A 272 -23.12 -3.99 3.47
CA CYS A 272 -22.95 -3.85 2.02
C CYS A 272 -22.90 -5.24 1.36
N PRO A 273 -23.65 -5.49 0.27
CA PRO A 273 -23.62 -6.78 -0.43
C PRO A 273 -22.24 -7.15 -0.97
N ASP A 274 -21.41 -6.15 -1.30
CA ASP A 274 -20.06 -6.38 -1.81
C ASP A 274 -19.03 -6.66 -0.72
N PHE A 275 -19.42 -6.66 0.59
CA PHE A 275 -18.47 -6.69 1.69
C PHE A 275 -17.53 -7.90 1.66
N ALA A 276 -18.05 -9.08 1.34
CA ALA A 276 -17.26 -10.32 1.29
C ALA A 276 -16.11 -10.24 0.30
N ALA A 277 -16.33 -9.66 -0.88
CA ALA A 277 -15.30 -9.48 -1.90
C ALA A 277 -14.51 -8.16 -1.77
N CYS A 278 -15.13 -7.14 -1.14
CA CYS A 278 -14.53 -5.80 -0.95
C CYS A 278 -13.65 -5.74 0.32
N GLY A 279 -14.06 -6.40 1.41
CA GLY A 279 -13.37 -6.36 2.71
C GLY A 279 -13.51 -5.04 3.47
N GLY A 280 -14.40 -4.13 3.06
CA GLY A 280 -14.63 -2.82 3.68
C GLY A 280 -13.63 -1.73 3.30
N GLY A 281 -13.81 -0.54 3.85
CA GLY A 281 -12.97 0.64 3.61
C GLY A 281 -11.76 0.75 4.55
N CYS A 282 -10.91 1.74 4.30
CA CYS A 282 -9.78 2.08 5.16
C CYS A 282 -10.25 2.92 6.35
N PHE A 283 -10.05 2.39 7.56
CA PHE A 283 -10.43 3.09 8.78
C PHE A 283 -9.72 4.45 8.94
N ALA A 284 -8.43 4.53 8.60
CA ALA A 284 -7.67 5.79 8.70
C ALA A 284 -8.22 6.89 7.76
N ARG A 285 -8.71 6.50 6.59
CA ARG A 285 -9.34 7.44 5.66
C ARG A 285 -10.70 7.88 6.19
N TRP A 286 -11.49 6.94 6.67
CA TRP A 286 -12.80 7.22 7.25
C TRP A 286 -12.70 8.14 8.47
N LEU A 287 -11.79 7.86 9.41
CA LEU A 287 -11.59 8.67 10.60
C LEU A 287 -11.21 10.12 10.26
N GLY A 288 -10.39 10.33 9.22
CA GLY A 288 -10.00 11.67 8.77
C GLY A 288 -11.13 12.46 8.08
N MET A 289 -12.26 11.81 7.76
CA MET A 289 -13.41 12.46 7.13
C MET A 289 -14.46 12.95 8.13
N GLU A 290 -14.38 12.55 9.40
CA GLU A 290 -15.33 12.86 10.49
C GLU A 290 -16.81 12.60 10.12
N LYS A 291 -17.07 11.56 9.29
CA LYS A 291 -18.41 11.20 8.80
C LYS A 291 -18.79 9.80 9.26
N GLU A 292 -20.07 9.58 9.49
CA GLU A 292 -20.65 8.26 9.81
C GLU A 292 -20.91 7.40 8.54
N GLU A 293 -20.45 7.84 7.39
CA GLU A 293 -20.67 7.21 6.08
C GLU A 293 -19.34 6.70 5.48
N PRO A 294 -19.39 5.67 4.62
CA PRO A 294 -18.21 5.21 3.92
C PRO A 294 -17.68 6.28 2.96
N CYS A 295 -16.37 6.24 2.69
CA CYS A 295 -15.78 7.06 1.63
C CYS A 295 -16.31 6.60 0.26
N ALA A 296 -17.20 7.38 -0.35
CA ALA A 296 -17.86 7.03 -1.61
C ALA A 296 -16.87 6.73 -2.75
N ALA A 297 -15.79 7.52 -2.86
CA ALA A 297 -14.73 7.28 -3.84
C ALA A 297 -13.99 5.95 -3.60
N GLU A 298 -13.78 5.56 -2.33
CA GLU A 298 -13.18 4.27 -2.01
C GLU A 298 -14.11 3.11 -2.34
N CYS A 299 -15.40 3.26 -2.04
CA CYS A 299 -16.41 2.30 -2.44
C CYS A 299 -16.45 2.13 -3.95
N ALA A 300 -16.41 3.22 -4.72
CA ALA A 300 -16.37 3.17 -6.18
C ALA A 300 -15.14 2.44 -6.73
N LEU A 301 -13.94 2.74 -6.18
CA LEU A 301 -12.69 2.06 -6.52
C LEU A 301 -12.81 0.54 -6.33
N LYS A 302 -13.28 0.12 -5.16
CA LYS A 302 -13.36 -1.31 -4.80
C LYS A 302 -14.46 -2.04 -5.54
N ARG A 303 -15.65 -1.44 -5.68
CA ARG A 303 -16.76 -1.98 -6.47
C ARG A 303 -16.40 -2.18 -7.94
N ALA A 304 -15.64 -1.24 -8.52
CA ALA A 304 -15.15 -1.41 -9.88
C ALA A 304 -14.25 -2.65 -10.02
N ALA A 305 -13.40 -2.92 -9.03
CA ALA A 305 -12.55 -4.12 -9.01
C ALA A 305 -13.37 -5.40 -8.80
N VAL A 306 -14.34 -5.40 -7.90
CA VAL A 306 -15.26 -6.53 -7.70
C VAL A 306 -16.02 -6.83 -8.99
N SER A 307 -16.56 -5.80 -9.65
CA SER A 307 -17.26 -5.96 -10.93
C SER A 307 -16.35 -6.46 -12.06
N ALA A 308 -15.08 -6.08 -12.09
CA ALA A 308 -14.12 -6.56 -13.07
C ALA A 308 -13.79 -8.04 -12.88
N VAL A 309 -13.85 -8.53 -11.64
CA VAL A 309 -13.55 -9.93 -11.29
C VAL A 309 -14.77 -10.85 -11.48
N PHE A 310 -15.96 -10.41 -11.06
CA PHE A 310 -17.15 -11.26 -10.95
C PHE A 310 -18.28 -10.88 -11.91
N GLY A 311 -18.09 -9.85 -12.75
CA GLY A 311 -19.11 -9.34 -13.67
C GLY A 311 -20.04 -8.32 -13.00
N LYS A 312 -21.04 -7.83 -13.80
CA LYS A 312 -21.96 -6.76 -13.36
C LYS A 312 -22.98 -7.21 -12.32
N GLU A 313 -23.18 -8.50 -12.15
CA GLU A 313 -24.19 -9.06 -11.26
C GLU A 313 -23.72 -9.10 -9.78
N GLY A 314 -22.47 -8.68 -9.53
CA GLY A 314 -21.91 -8.65 -8.17
C GLY A 314 -21.54 -10.03 -7.63
N TYR A 315 -20.89 -10.05 -6.46
CA TYR A 315 -20.62 -11.27 -5.71
C TYR A 315 -21.85 -11.58 -4.84
N CYS A 316 -22.70 -12.52 -5.27
CA CYS A 316 -23.66 -13.18 -4.38
C CYS A 316 -22.91 -14.31 -3.67
N ALA A 317 -22.63 -14.15 -2.38
CA ALA A 317 -22.25 -15.27 -1.53
C ALA A 317 -23.47 -16.22 -1.42
N GLU A 318 -23.40 -17.41 -2.03
CA GLU A 318 -24.26 -18.53 -1.72
C GLU A 318 -24.00 -19.06 -0.31
#